data_ba16807b882817ec40c58c1722664d8a
#
_entry.id   ba16807b882817ec40c58c1722664d8a
#
_cell.length_a   1.000
_cell.length_b   1.000
_cell.length_c   1.000
_cell.angle_alpha   90.00
_cell.angle_beta   90.00
_cell.angle_gamma   90.00
#
_symmetry.space_group_name_H-M   'P 1'
#
loop_
_entity.id
_entity.type
_entity.pdbx_description
1 polymer ?
#
loop_
_entity_poly.entity_id
_entity_poly.type
_entity_poly.pdbx_seq_one_letter_code
_entity_poly.pdbx_strand_id
1 'polypeptide(L)'
;FEGAIFVPRYLVSAFEATVDRENDVLASVVNKTARYRGGNNNADWDGTYKSLLGVPASSLSLTAFRDKARKLGADWGCYDWNVHTDIFWLYAIEYATLNSQKAFNPDLDAAGFRQGGLGAGVSDFNNWNAYNETYPFIPCGHTLSLGNKTGVVAFTLNAEQAVAYGSEHTEYVPSYRGIENPFGHIWKWTDGFLARGTMEYQEVYISRDRKQYSSTLNDSYIDMGHDAAANGYVKSILATTQSLSQTLRVYGDLIPTDDTGSATTYYTDYHYTAHEEGTIYGALLGGSAND
;
A
#
# COMPACT_ATOMS: atom_id res chain seq x y z
N PHE A 1 -0.38 1.13 35.88
CA PHE A 1 0.32 1.78 34.76
C PHE A 1 0.63 3.22 35.16
N GLU A 2 1.86 3.51 35.44
CA GLU A 2 2.31 4.89 35.64
C GLU A 2 2.62 5.47 34.28
N GLY A 3 1.74 6.33 33.78
CA GLY A 3 1.89 7.09 32.56
C GLY A 3 0.69 6.95 31.61
N ALA A 4 0.28 8.04 31.01
CA ALA A 4 -0.73 8.05 29.96
C ALA A 4 -0.17 7.40 28.68
N ILE A 5 -0.86 6.39 28.15
CA ILE A 5 -0.56 5.85 26.82
C ILE A 5 -1.27 6.77 25.82
N PHE A 6 -0.50 7.52 25.05
CA PHE A 6 -1.04 8.26 23.92
C PHE A 6 -1.28 7.30 22.76
N VAL A 7 -2.53 7.10 22.38
CA VAL A 7 -2.89 6.40 21.15
C VAL A 7 -3.15 7.47 20.09
N PRO A 8 -2.28 7.60 19.08
CA PRO A 8 -2.49 8.57 18.03
C PRO A 8 -3.78 8.26 17.28
N ARG A 9 -4.56 9.29 16.98
CA ARG A 9 -5.74 9.20 16.14
C ARG A 9 -5.45 9.86 14.81
N TYR A 10 -5.78 9.17 13.72
CA TYR A 10 -5.67 9.70 12.38
C TYR A 10 -6.83 9.18 11.53
N LEU A 11 -7.10 9.87 10.45
CA LEU A 11 -8.05 9.45 9.43
C LEU A 11 -7.27 8.88 8.26
N VAL A 12 -7.71 7.75 7.75
CA VAL A 12 -7.19 7.12 6.53
C VAL A 12 -8.25 7.24 5.47
N SER A 13 -7.85 7.61 4.25
CA SER A 13 -8.75 7.60 3.10
C SER A 13 -9.26 6.18 2.84
N ALA A 14 -10.56 6.05 2.58
CA ALA A 14 -11.16 4.76 2.28
C ALA A 14 -10.66 4.17 0.95
N PHE A 15 -10.32 5.01 -0.01
CA PHE A 15 -9.90 4.62 -1.35
C PHE A 15 -8.53 5.19 -1.68
N GLU A 16 -7.85 4.56 -2.63
CA GLU A 16 -6.68 5.14 -3.26
C GLU A 16 -7.06 6.51 -3.84
N ALA A 17 -6.09 7.43 -3.90
CA ALA A 17 -6.37 8.78 -4.39
C ALA A 17 -6.11 8.90 -5.89
N THR A 18 -7.02 9.51 -6.60
CA THR A 18 -6.80 10.07 -7.95
C THR A 18 -6.21 11.49 -7.85
N VAL A 19 -6.03 12.18 -8.97
CA VAL A 19 -5.62 13.59 -9.02
C VAL A 19 -6.79 14.47 -9.39
N ASP A 20 -7.14 15.42 -8.53
CA ASP A 20 -7.98 16.56 -8.90
C ASP A 20 -7.16 17.50 -9.79
N ARG A 21 -7.47 17.51 -11.09
CA ARG A 21 -6.69 18.25 -12.12
C ARG A 21 -6.96 19.75 -12.12
N GLU A 22 -8.03 20.21 -11.51
CA GLU A 22 -8.30 21.65 -11.35
C GLU A 22 -7.49 22.26 -10.22
N ASN A 23 -7.37 21.55 -9.11
CA ASN A 23 -6.68 22.04 -7.91
C ASN A 23 -5.26 21.49 -7.76
N ASP A 24 -4.88 20.53 -8.59
CA ASP A 24 -3.59 19.83 -8.55
C ASP A 24 -3.30 19.21 -7.16
N VAL A 25 -4.29 18.52 -6.60
CA VAL A 25 -4.22 17.83 -5.30
C VAL A 25 -4.61 16.36 -5.43
N LEU A 26 -4.23 15.55 -4.44
CA LEU A 26 -4.77 14.20 -4.32
C LEU A 26 -6.21 14.24 -3.85
N ALA A 27 -7.05 13.36 -4.40
CA ALA A 27 -8.46 13.27 -4.03
C ALA A 27 -8.90 11.81 -3.96
N SER A 28 -9.27 11.35 -2.77
CA SER A 28 -9.89 10.03 -2.57
C SER A 28 -11.39 10.15 -2.80
N VAL A 29 -11.81 10.06 -4.05
CA VAL A 29 -13.20 10.29 -4.47
C VAL A 29 -13.68 9.22 -5.44
N VAL A 30 -14.98 8.96 -5.42
CA VAL A 30 -15.66 8.09 -6.39
C VAL A 30 -16.23 8.96 -7.52
N ASN A 31 -15.37 9.36 -8.44
CA ASN A 31 -15.74 10.26 -9.53
C ASN A 31 -14.93 9.97 -10.80
N LYS A 32 -15.62 9.71 -11.90
CA LYS A 32 -15.05 9.35 -13.21
C LYS A 32 -15.16 10.50 -14.23
N THR A 33 -15.03 11.74 -13.80
CA THR A 33 -15.02 12.90 -14.71
C THR A 33 -13.60 13.31 -15.06
N ALA A 34 -13.45 14.12 -16.12
CA ALA A 34 -12.15 14.63 -16.57
C ALA A 34 -11.35 15.40 -15.50
N ARG A 35 -12.04 15.97 -14.52
CA ARG A 35 -11.41 16.60 -13.35
C ARG A 35 -10.60 15.62 -12.52
N TYR A 36 -11.11 14.39 -12.34
CA TYR A 36 -10.50 13.37 -11.50
C TYR A 36 -9.88 12.28 -12.38
N ARG A 37 -8.60 12.44 -12.65
CA ARG A 37 -7.87 11.56 -13.58
C ARG A 37 -6.56 11.15 -12.96
N GLY A 38 -6.31 9.84 -12.90
CA GLY A 38 -5.02 9.27 -12.49
C GLY A 38 -3.98 9.37 -13.62
N GLY A 39 -2.81 8.77 -13.44
CA GLY A 39 -1.77 8.67 -14.44
C GLY A 39 -1.39 9.98 -15.10
N ASN A 40 -1.17 9.95 -16.42
CA ASN A 40 -1.03 11.15 -17.23
C ASN A 40 -2.40 11.83 -17.47
N ASN A 41 -2.39 13.08 -17.91
CA ASN A 41 -3.61 13.86 -18.19
C ASN A 41 -3.98 13.82 -19.68
N ASN A 42 -4.17 12.60 -20.22
CA ASN A 42 -4.53 12.44 -21.64
C ASN A 42 -6.04 12.35 -21.82
N ALA A 43 -6.63 13.44 -22.32
CA ALA A 43 -8.07 13.55 -22.55
C ALA A 43 -8.56 12.71 -23.75
N ASP A 44 -7.69 12.35 -24.68
CA ASP A 44 -8.04 11.55 -25.86
C ASP A 44 -8.49 10.13 -25.49
N TRP A 45 -8.17 9.71 -24.28
CA TRP A 45 -8.52 8.39 -23.76
C TRP A 45 -9.82 8.36 -22.95
N ASP A 46 -10.46 9.51 -22.74
CA ASP A 46 -11.72 9.55 -22.00
C ASP A 46 -12.80 8.74 -22.72
N GLY A 47 -13.46 7.86 -21.99
CA GLY A 47 -14.49 6.97 -22.55
C GLY A 47 -13.98 5.75 -23.29
N THR A 48 -12.68 5.54 -23.41
CA THR A 48 -12.04 4.32 -23.97
C THR A 48 -11.65 3.35 -22.85
N TYR A 49 -11.23 2.14 -23.23
CA TYR A 49 -10.67 1.18 -22.26
C TYR A 49 -9.36 1.67 -21.62
N LYS A 50 -8.66 2.60 -22.28
CA LYS A 50 -7.46 3.26 -21.75
C LYS A 50 -7.79 4.47 -20.85
N SER A 51 -9.06 4.72 -20.58
CA SER A 51 -9.48 5.86 -19.76
C SER A 51 -8.86 5.84 -18.39
N LEU A 52 -8.34 7.01 -17.98
CA LEU A 52 -7.75 7.23 -16.66
C LEU A 52 -8.70 7.96 -15.70
N LEU A 53 -10.00 8.07 -16.09
CA LEU A 53 -11.02 8.75 -15.28
C LEU A 53 -11.28 7.99 -13.97
N GLY A 54 -11.03 8.67 -12.86
CA GLY A 54 -11.27 8.15 -11.52
C GLY A 54 -10.35 7.05 -11.05
N VAL A 55 -9.33 6.66 -11.83
CA VAL A 55 -8.33 5.65 -11.40
C VAL A 55 -7.30 6.26 -10.44
N PRO A 56 -6.62 5.45 -9.64
CA PRO A 56 -5.58 5.92 -8.74
C PRO A 56 -4.48 6.71 -9.46
N ALA A 57 -3.94 7.70 -8.78
CA ALA A 57 -2.79 8.46 -9.24
C ALA A 57 -1.57 7.54 -9.41
N SER A 58 -0.84 7.69 -10.51
CA SER A 58 0.37 6.95 -10.81
C SER A 58 1.42 7.83 -11.47
N SER A 59 2.62 7.29 -11.69
CA SER A 59 3.73 7.99 -12.37
C SER A 59 4.16 9.29 -11.68
N LEU A 60 4.09 9.33 -10.35
CA LEU A 60 4.53 10.44 -9.51
C LEU A 60 5.61 9.97 -8.54
N SER A 61 6.56 10.84 -8.22
CA SER A 61 7.53 10.58 -7.14
C SER A 61 6.87 10.70 -5.77
N LEU A 62 7.47 10.09 -4.74
CA LEU A 62 7.03 10.25 -3.34
C LEU A 62 6.89 11.73 -2.95
N THR A 63 7.86 12.56 -3.34
CA THR A 63 7.81 14.01 -3.09
C THR A 63 6.59 14.64 -3.74
N ALA A 64 6.29 14.31 -5.00
CA ALA A 64 5.13 14.86 -5.70
C ALA A 64 3.80 14.42 -5.06
N PHE A 65 3.69 13.16 -4.60
CA PHE A 65 2.54 12.70 -3.82
C PHE A 65 2.38 13.48 -2.52
N ARG A 66 3.45 13.63 -1.75
CA ARG A 66 3.46 14.39 -0.49
C ARG A 66 3.04 15.85 -0.70
N ASP A 67 3.60 16.51 -1.70
CA ASP A 67 3.30 17.90 -1.99
C ASP A 67 1.84 18.11 -2.40
N LYS A 68 1.31 17.22 -3.24
CA LYS A 68 -0.12 17.26 -3.64
C LYS A 68 -1.06 17.01 -2.45
N ALA A 69 -0.71 16.11 -1.54
CA ALA A 69 -1.48 15.88 -0.33
C ALA A 69 -1.45 17.11 0.60
N ARG A 70 -0.28 17.69 0.83
CA ARG A 70 -0.08 18.87 1.70
C ARG A 70 -0.78 20.14 1.21
N LYS A 71 -1.11 20.25 -0.08
CA LYS A 71 -1.96 21.32 -0.58
C LYS A 71 -3.38 21.31 -0.02
N LEU A 72 -3.85 20.16 0.49
CA LEU A 72 -5.13 20.05 1.20
C LEU A 72 -5.09 20.61 2.63
N GLY A 73 -3.91 20.83 3.18
CA GLY A 73 -3.64 21.33 4.52
C GLY A 73 -2.41 20.68 5.15
N ALA A 74 -1.83 21.32 6.16
CA ALA A 74 -0.59 20.89 6.79
C ALA A 74 -0.68 19.51 7.50
N ASP A 75 -1.88 19.07 7.83
CA ASP A 75 -2.12 17.79 8.49
C ASP A 75 -2.45 16.65 7.50
N TRP A 76 -2.48 16.95 6.19
CA TRP A 76 -2.65 15.96 5.14
C TRP A 76 -1.31 15.40 4.68
N GLY A 77 -1.30 14.10 4.37
CA GLY A 77 -0.13 13.40 3.86
C GLY A 77 -0.54 12.30 2.89
N CYS A 78 0.42 11.72 2.20
CA CYS A 78 0.19 10.46 1.50
C CYS A 78 0.16 9.30 2.50
N TYR A 79 -0.13 8.10 2.02
CA TYR A 79 -0.08 6.88 2.82
C TYR A 79 1.28 6.74 3.50
N ASP A 80 1.33 6.35 4.76
CA ASP A 80 2.57 6.29 5.52
C ASP A 80 2.81 4.93 6.17
N TRP A 81 4.07 4.67 6.50
CA TRP A 81 4.54 3.42 7.09
C TRP A 81 3.83 3.08 8.39
N ASN A 82 3.56 4.07 9.23
CA ASN A 82 2.89 3.84 10.51
C ASN A 82 1.45 3.37 10.31
N VAL A 83 0.72 4.00 9.37
CA VAL A 83 -0.63 3.57 8.99
C VAL A 83 -0.62 2.15 8.45
N HIS A 84 0.33 1.83 7.57
CA HIS A 84 0.44 0.48 7.02
C HIS A 84 0.68 -0.56 8.10
N THR A 85 1.62 -0.30 8.99
CA THR A 85 1.94 -1.19 10.12
C THR A 85 0.73 -1.39 11.03
N ASP A 86 -0.01 -0.33 11.35
CA ASP A 86 -1.21 -0.41 12.18
C ASP A 86 -2.32 -1.23 11.50
N ILE A 87 -2.56 -1.02 10.20
CA ILE A 87 -3.56 -1.77 9.42
C ILE A 87 -3.18 -3.25 9.37
N PHE A 88 -1.91 -3.55 9.10
CA PHE A 88 -1.44 -4.94 9.05
C PHE A 88 -1.61 -5.65 10.38
N TRP A 89 -1.25 -5.03 11.50
CA TRP A 89 -1.40 -5.67 12.81
C TRP A 89 -2.87 -5.83 13.22
N LEU A 90 -3.73 -4.86 12.90
CA LEU A 90 -5.17 -5.03 13.10
C LEU A 90 -5.69 -6.22 12.31
N TYR A 91 -5.30 -6.35 11.05
CA TYR A 91 -5.63 -7.47 10.19
C TYR A 91 -5.11 -8.80 10.76
N ALA A 92 -3.82 -8.87 11.11
CA ALA A 92 -3.18 -10.07 11.62
C ALA A 92 -3.83 -10.58 12.91
N ILE A 93 -4.25 -9.68 13.81
CA ILE A 93 -4.96 -10.01 15.04
C ILE A 93 -6.38 -10.49 14.74
N GLU A 94 -7.10 -9.81 13.85
CA GLU A 94 -8.50 -10.13 13.54
C GLU A 94 -8.64 -11.49 12.83
N TYR A 95 -7.73 -11.79 11.91
CA TYR A 95 -7.77 -13.00 11.09
C TYR A 95 -6.86 -14.12 11.58
N ALA A 96 -6.07 -13.87 12.63
CA ALA A 96 -5.09 -14.82 13.17
C ALA A 96 -4.14 -15.38 12.09
N THR A 97 -3.72 -14.53 11.15
CA THR A 97 -2.82 -14.89 10.05
C THR A 97 -1.88 -13.75 9.71
N LEU A 98 -0.66 -14.08 9.28
CA LEU A 98 0.30 -13.13 8.72
C LEU A 98 0.22 -13.05 7.19
N ASN A 99 -0.58 -13.92 6.57
CA ASN A 99 -0.76 -13.96 5.13
C ASN A 99 -1.86 -12.98 4.68
N SER A 100 -1.46 -11.82 4.22
CA SER A 100 -2.35 -10.77 3.71
C SER A 100 -2.97 -11.11 2.35
N GLN A 101 -2.39 -12.05 1.60
CA GLN A 101 -2.76 -12.40 0.22
C GLN A 101 -3.74 -13.57 0.12
N LYS A 102 -4.01 -14.27 1.22
CA LYS A 102 -4.94 -15.40 1.21
C LYS A 102 -6.36 -14.94 0.85
N ALA A 103 -7.08 -15.78 0.10
CA ALA A 103 -8.47 -15.50 -0.27
C ALA A 103 -9.34 -15.21 0.97
N PHE A 104 -10.17 -14.19 0.88
CA PHE A 104 -11.06 -13.80 1.97
C PHE A 104 -12.08 -14.89 2.25
N ASN A 105 -12.15 -15.34 3.50
CA ASN A 105 -13.19 -16.22 4.01
C ASN A 105 -13.81 -15.61 5.28
N PRO A 106 -15.08 -15.21 5.26
CA PRO A 106 -15.76 -14.63 6.42
C PRO A 106 -16.11 -15.66 7.49
N ASP A 107 -16.09 -16.96 7.17
CA ASP A 107 -16.46 -18.02 8.10
C ASP A 107 -15.43 -18.15 9.21
N LEU A 108 -15.93 -18.54 10.39
CA LEU A 108 -15.08 -18.84 11.53
C LEU A 108 -14.69 -20.32 11.52
N ASP A 109 -13.46 -20.62 11.92
CA ASP A 109 -13.06 -21.99 12.21
C ASP A 109 -13.65 -22.51 13.54
N ALA A 110 -13.34 -23.75 13.88
CA ALA A 110 -13.81 -24.37 15.12
C ALA A 110 -13.32 -23.67 16.41
N ALA A 111 -12.23 -22.88 16.32
CA ALA A 111 -11.68 -22.10 17.41
C ALA A 111 -12.25 -20.67 17.46
N GLY A 112 -13.10 -20.29 16.50
CA GLY A 112 -13.72 -18.97 16.43
C GLY A 112 -12.89 -17.92 15.69
N PHE A 113 -11.86 -18.30 14.94
CA PHE A 113 -11.04 -17.38 14.15
C PHE A 113 -11.48 -17.36 12.70
N ARG A 114 -11.48 -16.18 12.11
CA ARG A 114 -11.70 -16.02 10.67
C ARG A 114 -10.49 -16.55 9.90
N GLN A 115 -10.75 -17.17 8.76
CA GLN A 115 -9.72 -17.81 7.96
C GLN A 115 -9.45 -17.02 6.68
N GLY A 116 -8.17 -16.85 6.40
CA GLY A 116 -7.73 -16.24 5.15
C GLY A 116 -7.67 -14.72 5.21
N GLY A 117 -7.12 -14.19 4.14
CA GLY A 117 -6.91 -12.77 3.92
C GLY A 117 -7.99 -12.14 3.05
N LEU A 118 -7.63 -11.05 2.39
CA LEU A 118 -8.54 -10.25 1.57
C LEU A 118 -8.52 -10.66 0.08
N GLY A 119 -7.87 -11.78 -0.23
CA GLY A 119 -7.64 -12.22 -1.60
C GLY A 119 -6.40 -11.60 -2.21
N ALA A 120 -6.05 -12.07 -3.38
CA ALA A 120 -4.91 -11.54 -4.15
C ALA A 120 -5.15 -10.11 -4.65
N GLY A 121 -6.37 -9.59 -4.50
CA GLY A 121 -6.75 -8.30 -5.04
C GLY A 121 -6.73 -8.33 -6.57
N VAL A 122 -6.22 -7.27 -7.17
CA VAL A 122 -5.98 -7.21 -8.60
C VAL A 122 -4.57 -7.71 -8.86
N SER A 123 -4.41 -8.99 -9.12
CA SER A 123 -3.14 -9.65 -9.36
C SER A 123 -3.17 -10.47 -10.65
N ASP A 124 -2.01 -10.94 -11.10
CA ASP A 124 -1.85 -11.83 -12.27
C ASP A 124 -2.43 -11.26 -13.59
N PHE A 125 -2.53 -9.94 -13.69
CA PHE A 125 -3.02 -9.30 -14.90
C PHE A 125 -1.88 -9.14 -15.92
N ASN A 126 -1.50 -10.22 -16.55
CA ASN A 126 -0.31 -10.33 -17.42
C ASN A 126 -0.28 -9.32 -18.58
N ASN A 127 -1.41 -8.76 -18.97
CA ASN A 127 -1.51 -7.78 -20.04
C ASN A 127 -1.73 -6.34 -19.54
N TRP A 128 -1.32 -6.05 -18.33
CA TRP A 128 -1.53 -4.77 -17.70
C TRP A 128 -1.09 -3.57 -18.54
N ASN A 129 0.13 -3.58 -19.05
CA ASN A 129 0.65 -2.54 -19.92
C ASN A 129 -0.07 -2.48 -21.28
N ALA A 130 -0.40 -3.63 -21.85
CA ALA A 130 -1.12 -3.70 -23.12
C ALA A 130 -2.58 -3.26 -22.96
N TYR A 131 -3.14 -3.42 -21.77
CA TYR A 131 -4.52 -3.07 -21.46
C TYR A 131 -4.75 -1.56 -21.47
N ASN A 132 -3.96 -0.77 -20.73
CA ASN A 132 -4.15 0.67 -20.65
C ASN A 132 -2.87 1.50 -20.74
N GLU A 133 -1.73 0.88 -21.00
CA GLU A 133 -0.41 1.53 -21.11
C GLU A 133 0.01 2.34 -19.88
N THR A 134 -0.89 2.56 -18.95
CA THR A 134 -0.68 3.32 -17.72
C THR A 134 -1.55 2.71 -16.62
N TYR A 135 -0.95 2.16 -15.62
CA TYR A 135 -1.67 1.64 -14.46
C TYR A 135 -2.26 2.75 -13.62
N PRO A 136 -3.18 2.42 -12.76
CA PRO A 136 -4.10 1.29 -12.69
C PRO A 136 -5.31 1.49 -13.59
N PHE A 137 -6.15 0.46 -13.78
CA PHE A 137 -7.36 0.57 -14.60
C PHE A 137 -8.66 0.51 -13.80
N ILE A 138 -8.65 0.02 -12.56
CA ILE A 138 -9.83 -0.02 -11.70
C ILE A 138 -10.00 1.35 -11.04
N PRO A 139 -11.15 2.00 -11.22
CA PRO A 139 -11.41 3.29 -10.59
C PRO A 139 -11.45 3.20 -9.06
N CYS A 140 -10.99 4.24 -8.38
CA CYS A 140 -11.07 4.39 -6.92
C CYS A 140 -12.51 4.26 -6.43
N GLY A 141 -12.69 3.62 -5.29
CA GLY A 141 -13.99 3.48 -4.64
C GLY A 141 -14.87 2.40 -5.23
N HIS A 142 -14.30 1.42 -5.90
CA HIS A 142 -15.06 0.26 -6.40
C HIS A 142 -15.75 -0.50 -5.28
N THR A 143 -15.18 -0.48 -4.08
CA THR A 143 -15.72 -1.13 -2.87
C THR A 143 -16.69 -0.26 -2.06
N LEU A 144 -17.11 0.92 -2.55
CA LEU A 144 -18.00 1.85 -1.85
C LEU A 144 -19.29 1.17 -1.31
N SER A 145 -19.83 0.21 -2.05
CA SER A 145 -21.03 -0.53 -1.65
C SER A 145 -20.90 -1.32 -0.36
N LEU A 146 -19.67 -1.64 0.06
CA LEU A 146 -19.40 -2.32 1.32
C LEU A 146 -19.45 -1.37 2.52
N GLY A 147 -19.32 -0.06 2.31
CA GLY A 147 -19.17 0.90 3.41
C GLY A 147 -17.94 0.55 4.27
N ASN A 148 -18.12 0.45 5.58
CA ASN A 148 -17.03 0.11 6.51
C ASN A 148 -16.85 -1.43 6.71
N LYS A 149 -17.40 -2.24 5.83
CA LYS A 149 -17.29 -3.70 5.95
C LYS A 149 -16.03 -4.22 5.28
N THR A 150 -15.57 -5.36 5.76
CA THR A 150 -14.57 -6.17 5.09
C THR A 150 -15.25 -7.09 4.09
N GLY A 151 -14.64 -7.25 2.91
CA GLY A 151 -15.16 -8.10 1.84
C GLY A 151 -14.48 -7.84 0.51
N VAL A 152 -15.07 -8.36 -0.55
CA VAL A 152 -14.60 -8.16 -1.93
C VAL A 152 -15.76 -7.74 -2.83
N VAL A 153 -15.45 -6.96 -3.88
CA VAL A 153 -16.40 -6.57 -4.92
C VAL A 153 -15.81 -6.91 -6.27
N ALA A 154 -16.55 -7.65 -7.08
CA ALA A 154 -16.11 -8.02 -8.41
C ALA A 154 -16.04 -6.78 -9.34
N PHE A 155 -14.95 -6.68 -10.08
CA PHE A 155 -14.79 -5.75 -11.20
C PHE A 155 -14.66 -6.58 -12.47
N THR A 156 -15.65 -6.50 -13.36
CA THR A 156 -15.64 -7.21 -14.63
C THR A 156 -15.36 -6.21 -15.75
N LEU A 157 -14.44 -6.56 -16.63
CA LEU A 157 -14.15 -5.76 -17.82
C LEU A 157 -15.41 -5.57 -18.66
N ASN A 158 -15.63 -4.38 -19.17
CA ASN A 158 -16.68 -4.14 -20.15
C ASN A 158 -16.35 -4.82 -21.50
N ALA A 159 -17.27 -4.83 -22.45
CA ALA A 159 -17.08 -5.54 -23.72
C ALA A 159 -15.87 -5.03 -24.54
N GLU A 160 -15.60 -3.72 -24.51
CA GLU A 160 -14.45 -3.11 -25.18
C GLU A 160 -13.14 -3.53 -24.50
N GLN A 161 -13.11 -3.51 -23.19
CA GLN A 161 -11.98 -3.94 -22.37
C GLN A 161 -11.70 -5.43 -22.55
N ALA A 162 -12.73 -6.26 -22.56
CA ALA A 162 -12.62 -7.71 -22.79
C ALA A 162 -12.01 -8.01 -24.17
N VAL A 163 -12.35 -7.27 -25.20
CA VAL A 163 -11.75 -7.42 -26.54
C VAL A 163 -10.27 -7.03 -26.50
N ALA A 164 -9.91 -5.95 -25.86
CA ALA A 164 -8.52 -5.49 -25.74
C ALA A 164 -7.65 -6.47 -24.95
N TYR A 165 -8.22 -7.10 -23.92
CA TYR A 165 -7.55 -8.12 -23.11
C TYR A 165 -7.52 -9.51 -23.80
N GLY A 166 -8.45 -9.75 -24.72
CA GLY A 166 -8.57 -11.01 -25.48
C GLY A 166 -9.51 -12.04 -24.86
N SER A 167 -10.10 -11.78 -23.70
CA SER A 167 -11.11 -12.62 -23.03
C SER A 167 -11.86 -11.84 -21.97
N GLU A 168 -13.04 -12.35 -21.57
CA GLU A 168 -13.70 -11.86 -20.36
C GLU A 168 -12.80 -12.08 -19.14
N HIS A 169 -12.74 -11.07 -18.29
CA HIS A 169 -11.90 -11.09 -17.09
C HIS A 169 -12.61 -10.39 -15.93
N THR A 170 -12.51 -10.97 -14.76
CA THR A 170 -13.07 -10.40 -13.54
C THR A 170 -12.02 -10.44 -12.43
N GLU A 171 -11.76 -9.29 -11.86
CA GLU A 171 -10.94 -9.11 -10.67
C GLU A 171 -11.81 -8.92 -9.43
N TYR A 172 -11.27 -9.24 -8.27
CA TYR A 172 -11.95 -9.09 -7.00
C TYR A 172 -11.23 -8.04 -6.14
N VAL A 173 -11.85 -6.87 -6.04
CA VAL A 173 -11.28 -5.74 -5.31
C VAL A 173 -11.59 -5.87 -3.82
N PRO A 174 -10.59 -5.99 -2.95
CA PRO A 174 -10.81 -6.18 -1.52
C PRO A 174 -11.02 -4.86 -0.79
N SER A 175 -11.77 -4.94 0.30
CA SER A 175 -11.86 -3.90 1.33
C SER A 175 -11.63 -4.51 2.70
N TYR A 176 -10.81 -3.88 3.51
CA TYR A 176 -10.63 -4.19 4.92
C TYR A 176 -11.14 -3.04 5.78
N ARG A 177 -12.25 -3.26 6.49
CA ARG A 177 -12.89 -2.26 7.35
C ARG A 177 -13.15 -0.93 6.62
N GLY A 178 -13.50 -1.00 5.33
CA GLY A 178 -13.74 0.16 4.47
C GLY A 178 -12.50 0.76 3.80
N ILE A 179 -11.33 0.17 3.99
CA ILE A 179 -10.10 0.57 3.28
C ILE A 179 -9.95 -0.33 2.05
N GLU A 180 -10.05 0.26 0.87
CA GLU A 180 -9.90 -0.43 -0.41
C GLU A 180 -8.44 -0.76 -0.69
N ASN A 181 -8.17 -1.95 -1.23
CA ASN A 181 -6.84 -2.43 -1.59
C ASN A 181 -5.78 -2.22 -0.49
N PRO A 182 -5.98 -2.68 0.75
CA PRO A 182 -5.08 -2.33 1.86
C PRO A 182 -3.66 -2.85 1.67
N PHE A 183 -3.48 -4.00 1.02
CA PHE A 183 -2.19 -4.71 0.93
C PHE A 183 -1.70 -4.97 -0.49
N GLY A 184 -2.47 -4.67 -1.52
CA GLY A 184 -2.11 -5.02 -2.88
C GLY A 184 -2.57 -4.01 -3.93
N HIS A 185 -2.81 -4.47 -5.16
CA HIS A 185 -3.24 -3.78 -6.35
C HIS A 185 -2.08 -3.13 -7.11
N ILE A 186 -1.45 -2.09 -6.55
CA ILE A 186 -0.35 -1.35 -7.16
C ILE A 186 0.72 -1.02 -6.12
N TRP A 187 1.93 -0.74 -6.58
CA TRP A 187 2.99 -0.19 -5.74
C TRP A 187 2.57 1.14 -5.13
N LYS A 188 2.54 1.21 -3.81
CA LYS A 188 2.19 2.41 -3.05
C LYS A 188 3.44 3.01 -2.42
N TRP A 189 3.74 4.25 -2.78
CA TRP A 189 4.71 5.01 -2.01
C TRP A 189 4.28 5.14 -0.56
N THR A 190 5.19 4.83 0.34
CA THR A 190 4.93 4.85 1.78
C THR A 190 5.84 5.88 2.43
N ASP A 191 5.23 6.95 2.93
CA ASP A 191 5.96 8.03 3.59
C ASP A 191 6.38 7.67 5.02
N GLY A 192 7.35 8.37 5.59
CA GLY A 192 7.85 8.12 6.93
C GLY A 192 8.84 6.95 7.05
N PHE A 193 9.16 6.29 5.93
CA PHE A 193 10.20 5.26 5.83
C PHE A 193 11.28 5.74 4.86
N LEU A 194 12.53 5.63 5.26
CA LEU A 194 13.70 5.80 4.40
C LEU A 194 14.69 4.67 4.67
N ALA A 195 15.39 4.27 3.63
CA ALA A 195 16.50 3.35 3.77
C ALA A 195 17.76 3.95 3.13
N ARG A 196 18.91 3.69 3.72
CA ARG A 196 20.20 4.07 3.17
C ARG A 196 20.96 2.83 2.75
N GLY A 197 21.29 2.74 1.46
CA GLY A 197 22.10 1.64 0.95
C GLY A 197 23.49 1.61 1.54
N THR A 198 23.95 0.41 1.85
CA THR A 198 25.35 0.07 2.11
C THR A 198 25.80 -0.91 1.04
N MET A 199 27.03 -1.42 1.11
CA MET A 199 27.49 -2.46 0.17
C MET A 199 26.79 -3.83 0.39
N GLU A 200 26.16 -4.05 1.53
CA GLU A 200 25.66 -5.38 1.93
C GLU A 200 24.16 -5.40 2.27
N TYR A 201 23.58 -4.29 2.72
CA TYR A 201 22.17 -4.19 3.18
C TYR A 201 21.67 -2.74 3.10
N GLN A 202 20.43 -2.53 3.47
CA GLN A 202 19.90 -1.19 3.71
C GLN A 202 19.78 -0.93 5.22
N GLU A 203 20.31 0.19 5.66
CA GLU A 203 20.00 0.74 6.99
C GLU A 203 18.63 1.40 6.93
N VAL A 204 17.73 1.03 7.82
CA VAL A 204 16.33 1.47 7.80
C VAL A 204 16.08 2.54 8.84
N TYR A 205 15.37 3.58 8.44
CA TYR A 205 15.04 4.72 9.27
C TYR A 205 13.54 5.03 9.19
N ILE A 206 12.88 5.17 10.34
CA ILE A 206 11.44 5.47 10.42
C ILE A 206 11.23 6.75 11.21
N SER A 207 10.41 7.64 10.66
CA SER A 207 9.90 8.79 11.37
C SER A 207 8.45 8.54 11.84
N ARG A 208 8.15 8.96 13.06
CA ARG A 208 6.80 8.95 13.63
C ARG A 208 6.15 10.34 13.59
N ASP A 209 6.90 11.35 13.17
CA ASP A 209 6.39 12.73 13.04
C ASP A 209 6.07 13.05 11.58
N ARG A 210 4.78 13.00 11.23
CA ARG A 210 4.28 13.28 9.88
C ARG A 210 4.65 14.65 9.33
N LYS A 211 4.86 15.63 10.22
CA LYS A 211 5.25 16.99 9.83
C LYS A 211 6.70 17.06 9.35
N GLN A 212 7.50 16.08 9.75
CA GLN A 212 8.92 15.99 9.44
C GLN A 212 9.24 15.01 8.30
N TYR A 213 8.23 14.37 7.71
CA TYR A 213 8.48 13.46 6.59
C TYR A 213 9.18 14.16 5.44
N SER A 214 10.24 13.54 4.97
CA SER A 214 11.18 14.07 3.99
C SER A 214 11.66 12.96 3.06
N SER A 215 12.24 13.32 1.95
CA SER A 215 12.95 12.38 1.05
C SER A 215 14.45 12.28 1.39
N THR A 216 14.88 12.94 2.47
CA THR A 216 16.22 12.87 3.02
C THR A 216 16.15 12.66 4.53
N LEU A 217 17.16 12.02 5.09
CA LEU A 217 17.27 11.81 6.52
C LEU A 217 17.37 13.15 7.27
N ASN A 218 16.63 13.28 8.35
CA ASN A 218 16.67 14.37 9.31
C ASN A 218 16.54 13.82 10.73
N ASP A 219 16.59 14.66 11.76
CA ASP A 219 16.60 14.27 13.18
C ASP A 219 15.33 13.56 13.64
N SER A 220 14.25 13.56 12.86
CA SER A 220 13.02 12.84 13.18
C SER A 220 13.06 11.36 12.78
N TYR A 221 14.01 10.98 11.95
CA TYR A 221 14.17 9.59 11.50
C TYR A 221 15.05 8.82 12.47
N ILE A 222 14.50 7.76 12.99
CA ILE A 222 15.12 6.89 13.98
C ILE A 222 15.70 5.69 13.29
N ASP A 223 16.94 5.38 13.56
CA ASP A 223 17.62 4.18 13.10
C ASP A 223 16.96 2.93 13.71
N MET A 224 16.45 2.06 12.84
CA MET A 224 15.78 0.81 13.18
C MET A 224 16.69 -0.42 12.99
N GLY A 225 17.93 -0.21 12.56
CA GLY A 225 18.86 -1.27 12.17
C GLY A 225 18.84 -1.46 10.65
N HIS A 226 18.88 -2.70 10.20
CA HIS A 226 18.98 -3.03 8.77
C HIS A 226 17.91 -4.05 8.35
N ASP A 227 17.61 -4.05 7.06
CA ASP A 227 16.73 -5.03 6.42
C ASP A 227 17.44 -6.37 6.17
N ALA A 228 16.71 -7.34 5.65
CA ALA A 228 17.28 -8.54 5.06
C ALA A 228 18.09 -8.17 3.80
N ALA A 229 19.29 -8.71 3.69
CA ALA A 229 20.27 -8.30 2.68
C ALA A 229 19.98 -8.83 1.26
N ALA A 230 19.00 -9.68 1.07
CA ALA A 230 18.67 -10.30 -0.22
C ALA A 230 17.19 -10.14 -0.56
N ASN A 231 16.85 -10.45 -1.80
CA ASN A 231 15.46 -10.52 -2.23
C ASN A 231 14.89 -11.90 -1.88
N GLY A 232 13.72 -11.96 -1.32
CA GLY A 232 13.10 -13.24 -0.97
C GLY A 232 11.76 -13.10 -0.26
N TYR A 233 11.11 -14.23 0.00
CA TYR A 233 9.88 -14.23 0.79
C TYR A 233 10.15 -13.99 2.26
N VAL A 234 9.44 -13.05 2.84
CA VAL A 234 9.61 -12.65 4.24
C VAL A 234 9.27 -13.81 5.17
N LYS A 235 10.27 -14.23 5.96
CA LYS A 235 10.09 -15.23 7.02
C LYS A 235 9.98 -14.59 8.39
N SER A 236 10.77 -13.55 8.66
CA SER A 236 10.70 -12.80 9.90
C SER A 236 10.85 -11.31 9.66
N ILE A 237 10.27 -10.55 10.56
CA ILE A 237 10.36 -9.09 10.59
C ILE A 237 11.08 -8.66 11.86
N LEU A 238 11.39 -7.37 11.94
CA LEU A 238 12.04 -6.78 13.10
C LEU A 238 11.20 -7.06 14.36
N ALA A 239 11.66 -7.98 15.19
CA ALA A 239 11.11 -8.14 16.53
C ALA A 239 11.53 -6.95 17.39
N THR A 240 10.74 -6.61 18.40
CA THR A 240 11.11 -5.59 19.37
C THR A 240 12.50 -5.89 19.94
N THR A 241 13.48 -5.08 19.54
CA THR A 241 14.79 -5.19 20.18
C THR A 241 14.77 -4.39 21.48
N GLN A 242 15.15 -5.00 22.57
CA GLN A 242 15.31 -4.32 23.87
C GLN A 242 16.39 -3.22 23.84
N SER A 243 17.15 -3.11 22.77
CA SER A 243 18.24 -2.16 22.63
C SER A 243 17.82 -0.78 22.10
N LEU A 244 16.67 -0.67 21.48
CA LEU A 244 16.12 0.64 21.13
C LEU A 244 15.55 1.24 22.42
N SER A 245 16.11 2.36 22.83
CA SER A 245 15.90 3.03 24.12
C SER A 245 14.44 2.94 24.59
N GLN A 246 14.25 2.88 25.90
CA GLN A 246 12.95 2.74 26.59
C GLN A 246 11.86 3.75 26.15
N THR A 247 12.21 4.74 25.33
CA THR A 247 11.31 5.74 24.75
C THR A 247 10.56 5.24 23.52
N LEU A 248 11.08 4.22 22.84
CA LEU A 248 10.45 3.57 21.71
C LEU A 248 9.94 2.20 22.16
N ARG A 249 8.72 2.15 22.63
CA ARG A 249 7.97 0.89 22.68
C ARG A 249 7.66 0.48 21.25
N VAL A 250 8.63 -0.09 20.59
CA VAL A 250 8.49 -0.63 19.27
C VAL A 250 7.73 -1.94 19.41
N TYR A 251 6.46 -1.89 19.18
CA TYR A 251 5.74 -3.07 18.71
C TYR A 251 6.47 -3.46 17.42
N GLY A 252 6.72 -4.75 17.18
CA GLY A 252 7.49 -5.18 16.02
C GLY A 252 7.14 -4.41 14.76
N ASP A 253 8.12 -4.04 13.99
CA ASP A 253 7.94 -3.29 12.74
C ASP A 253 7.98 -4.24 11.55
N LEU A 254 7.32 -3.89 10.45
CA LEU A 254 7.21 -4.73 9.25
C LEU A 254 8.49 -4.75 8.40
N ILE A 255 9.63 -4.38 8.98
CA ILE A 255 10.93 -4.43 8.32
C ILE A 255 11.37 -5.90 8.21
N PRO A 256 11.54 -6.47 7.00
CA PRO A 256 12.03 -7.82 6.80
C PRO A 256 13.45 -7.98 7.38
N THR A 257 13.67 -9.03 8.16
CA THR A 257 14.98 -9.36 8.75
C THR A 257 15.48 -10.74 8.34
N ASP A 258 14.60 -11.58 7.78
CA ASP A 258 14.92 -12.88 7.20
C ASP A 258 13.97 -13.11 6.01
N ASP A 259 14.53 -13.29 4.84
CA ASP A 259 13.87 -13.44 3.54
C ASP A 259 13.88 -14.90 3.03
N THR A 260 14.11 -15.88 3.90
CA THR A 260 14.13 -17.31 3.57
C THR A 260 12.77 -17.99 3.78
N GLY A 261 11.69 -17.26 3.66
CA GLY A 261 10.32 -17.74 3.69
C GLY A 261 9.89 -18.42 2.38
N SER A 262 8.60 -18.47 2.12
CA SER A 262 8.04 -18.97 0.88
C SER A 262 6.70 -18.32 0.55
N ALA A 263 6.24 -18.45 -0.69
CA ALA A 263 4.94 -17.97 -1.15
C ALA A 263 3.72 -18.56 -0.39
N THR A 264 3.94 -19.57 0.45
CA THR A 264 2.84 -20.28 1.16
C THR A 264 3.01 -20.33 2.67
N THR A 265 4.13 -19.80 3.20
CA THR A 265 4.43 -19.84 4.63
C THR A 265 4.82 -18.47 5.16
N TYR A 266 4.64 -18.25 6.47
CA TYR A 266 4.93 -17.03 7.18
C TYR A 266 4.12 -15.85 6.66
N TYR A 267 4.79 -14.78 6.19
CA TYR A 267 4.14 -13.56 5.70
C TYR A 267 3.62 -13.72 4.27
N THR A 268 4.23 -14.61 3.47
CA THR A 268 3.94 -14.83 2.04
C THR A 268 4.21 -13.63 1.12
N ASP A 269 4.63 -12.52 1.67
CA ASP A 269 5.02 -11.32 0.93
C ASP A 269 6.49 -11.43 0.50
N TYR A 270 6.78 -10.92 -0.70
CA TYR A 270 8.13 -10.91 -1.25
C TYR A 270 8.79 -9.56 -0.99
N HIS A 271 10.00 -9.60 -0.48
CA HIS A 271 10.82 -8.43 -0.21
C HIS A 271 11.83 -8.20 -1.34
N TYR A 272 11.85 -6.98 -1.86
CA TYR A 272 12.86 -6.51 -2.79
C TYR A 272 13.71 -5.46 -2.09
N THR A 273 15.02 -5.60 -2.22
CA THR A 273 15.98 -4.63 -1.69
C THR A 273 17.00 -4.23 -2.76
N ALA A 274 17.52 -3.03 -2.68
CA ALA A 274 18.57 -2.52 -3.55
C ALA A 274 19.59 -1.77 -2.70
N HIS A 275 20.87 -2.09 -2.89
CA HIS A 275 21.92 -1.52 -2.06
C HIS A 275 22.97 -0.82 -2.95
N GLU A 276 22.77 0.43 -3.22
CA GLU A 276 23.81 1.30 -3.75
C GLU A 276 24.32 2.17 -2.61
N GLU A 277 25.62 2.10 -2.35
CA GLU A 277 26.23 2.78 -1.19
C GLU A 277 25.91 4.28 -1.16
N GLY A 278 25.36 4.73 -0.04
CA GLY A 278 24.96 6.12 0.21
C GLY A 278 23.67 6.56 -0.44
N THR A 279 23.03 5.74 -1.28
CA THR A 279 21.75 6.07 -1.91
C THR A 279 20.61 5.98 -0.90
N ILE A 280 19.72 6.97 -0.91
CA ILE A 280 18.50 6.98 -0.08
C ILE A 280 17.33 6.46 -0.89
N TYR A 281 16.65 5.46 -0.35
CA TYR A 281 15.47 4.81 -0.91
C TYR A 281 14.24 5.11 -0.08
N GLY A 282 13.08 5.15 -0.73
CA GLY A 282 11.77 5.13 -0.07
C GLY A 282 11.14 3.74 -0.19
N ALA A 283 10.19 3.42 0.68
CA ALA A 283 9.46 2.15 0.59
C ALA A 283 8.32 2.21 -0.41
N LEU A 284 8.16 1.13 -1.16
CA LEU A 284 7.00 0.80 -1.95
C LEU A 284 6.35 -0.45 -1.37
N LEU A 285 5.06 -0.40 -1.12
CA LEU A 285 4.28 -1.51 -0.59
C LEU A 285 3.17 -1.91 -1.55
N GLY A 286 2.70 -3.15 -1.44
CA GLY A 286 1.51 -3.62 -2.14
C GLY A 286 1.77 -4.39 -3.42
N GLY A 287 2.99 -4.43 -3.90
CA GLY A 287 3.36 -5.18 -5.10
C GLY A 287 2.87 -4.58 -6.41
N SER A 288 3.17 -5.28 -7.49
CA SER A 288 2.74 -4.94 -8.85
C SER A 288 1.50 -5.76 -9.21
N ALA A 289 0.55 -5.15 -9.89
CA ALA A 289 -0.62 -5.88 -10.41
C ALA A 289 -0.26 -6.92 -11.50
N ASN A 290 0.99 -6.97 -11.90
CA ASN A 290 1.51 -7.86 -12.96
C ASN A 290 2.50 -8.93 -12.43
N ASP A 291 2.68 -9.03 -11.11
CA ASP A 291 3.57 -10.01 -10.46
C ASP A 291 2.80 -11.00 -9.59
#